data_2c9cfb9f1c2e81312139c35d0e6f4256
#
_entry.id   2c9cfb9f1c2e81312139c35d0e6f4256
#
_cell.length_a   1.000
_cell.length_b   1.000
_cell.length_c   1.000
_cell.angle_alpha   90.00
_cell.angle_beta   90.00
_cell.angle_gamma   90.00
#
_symmetry.space_group_name_H-M   'P 1'
#
loop_
_entity.id
_entity.type
_entity.pdbx_description
1 polymer ?
#
loop_
_entity_poly.entity_id
_entity_poly.type
_entity_poly.pdbx_seq_one_letter_code
_entity_poly.pdbx_strand_id
1 'polypeptide(L)'
;MRMRTLIVSAVFSIFGMVPASRAQEIGDVQQGRQFALDVCASCHAVRAGATQSPLATAPSFEEIAHTPGMTPAALTFWLTAQSHPTMPNLILSPQQVRNVSAYLLSLRDN
;
A
#
# COMPACT_ATOMS: atom_id res chain seq x y z
N MET A 1 54.88 -23.14 43.02
CA MET A 1 53.67 -23.48 42.19
C MET A 1 52.93 -22.20 41.90
N ARG A 2 52.96 -21.75 40.64
CA ARG A 2 52.22 -20.53 40.19
C ARG A 2 50.93 -20.97 39.49
N MET A 3 49.82 -20.71 40.14
CA MET A 3 48.49 -20.96 39.61
C MET A 3 48.15 -19.86 38.62
N ARG A 4 48.06 -20.23 37.30
CA ARG A 4 47.64 -19.32 36.24
C ARG A 4 46.12 -19.38 36.14
N THR A 5 45.46 -18.32 36.56
CA THR A 5 44.05 -18.14 36.42
C THR A 5 43.72 -17.76 34.97
N LEU A 6 43.07 -18.64 34.21
CA LEU A 6 42.56 -18.35 32.88
C LEU A 6 41.21 -17.64 33.04
N ILE A 7 41.19 -16.37 32.65
CA ILE A 7 39.94 -15.60 32.54
C ILE A 7 39.33 -15.90 31.15
N VAL A 8 38.25 -16.66 31.15
CA VAL A 8 37.46 -16.89 29.95
C VAL A 8 36.49 -15.72 29.80
N SER A 9 36.81 -14.81 28.88
CA SER A 9 35.88 -13.74 28.50
C SER A 9 34.78 -14.31 27.62
N ALA A 10 33.58 -14.44 28.18
CA ALA A 10 32.39 -14.75 27.42
C ALA A 10 31.89 -13.51 26.66
N VAL A 11 32.12 -13.48 25.37
CA VAL A 11 31.55 -12.45 24.49
C VAL A 11 30.07 -12.79 24.27
N PHE A 12 29.18 -12.06 24.93
CA PHE A 12 27.77 -12.15 24.73
C PHE A 12 27.41 -11.36 23.47
N SER A 13 27.28 -12.04 22.35
CA SER A 13 26.78 -11.43 21.12
C SER A 13 25.26 -11.18 21.26
N ILE A 14 24.91 -9.93 21.53
CA ILE A 14 23.51 -9.48 21.49
C ILE A 14 23.12 -9.37 20.02
N PHE A 15 22.51 -10.42 19.48
CA PHE A 15 21.80 -10.33 18.22
C PHE A 15 20.56 -9.47 18.46
N GLY A 16 20.64 -8.20 18.06
CA GLY A 16 19.50 -7.31 18.03
C GLY A 16 18.47 -7.82 17.05
N MET A 17 17.36 -8.34 17.55
CA MET A 17 16.19 -8.63 16.73
C MET A 17 15.62 -7.29 16.23
N VAL A 18 15.87 -6.97 14.96
CA VAL A 18 15.16 -5.90 14.27
C VAL A 18 13.76 -6.40 13.98
N PRO A 19 12.70 -5.77 14.49
CA PRO A 19 11.34 -6.21 14.19
C PRO A 19 11.05 -5.99 12.70
N ALA A 20 10.77 -7.09 11.98
CA ALA A 20 10.43 -7.11 10.57
C ALA A 20 9.01 -6.56 10.26
N SER A 21 8.35 -5.90 11.22
CA SER A 21 6.93 -5.58 11.16
C SER A 21 6.53 -4.43 10.24
N ARG A 22 7.47 -3.61 9.75
CA ARG A 22 7.12 -2.45 8.90
C ARG A 22 6.99 -2.78 7.42
N ALA A 23 7.59 -3.85 6.93
CA ALA A 23 7.53 -4.24 5.51
C ALA A 23 6.15 -4.77 5.08
N GLN A 24 5.28 -5.14 6.01
CA GLN A 24 3.94 -5.67 5.73
C GLN A 24 2.85 -4.59 5.59
N GLU A 25 3.13 -3.34 5.98
CA GLU A 25 2.17 -2.24 5.90
C GLU A 25 2.19 -1.54 4.54
N ILE A 26 3.25 -1.73 3.76
CA ILE A 26 3.39 -1.17 2.43
C ILE A 26 2.78 -2.14 1.42
N GLY A 27 1.87 -1.64 0.59
CA GLY A 27 1.29 -2.43 -0.50
C GLY A 27 2.27 -2.62 -1.65
N ASP A 28 2.01 -3.64 -2.46
CA ASP A 28 2.76 -3.92 -3.70
C ASP A 28 2.13 -3.12 -4.86
N VAL A 29 2.91 -2.20 -5.45
CA VAL A 29 2.47 -1.32 -6.53
C VAL A 29 2.06 -2.11 -7.77
N GLN A 30 2.79 -3.16 -8.15
CA GLN A 30 2.50 -3.96 -9.35
C GLN A 30 1.26 -4.81 -9.18
N GLN A 31 1.08 -5.42 -8.02
CA GLN A 31 -0.15 -6.15 -7.70
C GLN A 31 -1.34 -5.20 -7.61
N GLY A 32 -1.16 -4.00 -7.07
CA GLY A 32 -2.18 -2.96 -7.05
C GLY A 32 -2.58 -2.51 -8.44
N ARG A 33 -1.60 -2.31 -9.33
CA ARG A 33 -1.85 -2.00 -10.74
C ARG A 33 -2.66 -3.09 -11.43
N GLN A 34 -2.26 -4.35 -11.26
CA GLN A 34 -2.98 -5.48 -11.87
C GLN A 34 -4.40 -5.55 -11.35
N PHE A 35 -4.61 -5.42 -10.05
CA PHE A 35 -5.94 -5.39 -9.46
C PHE A 35 -6.79 -4.24 -10.02
N ALA A 36 -6.21 -3.04 -10.14
CA ALA A 36 -6.91 -1.89 -10.71
C ALA A 36 -7.32 -2.13 -12.17
N LEU A 37 -6.47 -2.74 -12.98
CA LEU A 37 -6.78 -3.10 -14.37
C LEU A 37 -7.89 -4.14 -14.47
N ASP A 38 -7.92 -5.10 -13.56
CA ASP A 38 -8.88 -6.20 -13.58
C ASP A 38 -10.24 -5.80 -13.02
N VAL A 39 -10.28 -4.91 -12.03
CA VAL A 39 -11.49 -4.61 -11.25
C VAL A 39 -11.95 -3.16 -11.41
N CYS A 40 -11.06 -2.20 -11.32
CA CYS A 40 -11.43 -0.78 -11.26
C CYS A 40 -11.58 -0.15 -12.66
N ALA A 41 -10.92 -0.70 -13.66
CA ALA A 41 -10.83 -0.12 -15.00
C ALA A 41 -12.16 -0.13 -15.79
N SER A 42 -13.16 -0.86 -15.33
CA SER A 42 -14.49 -0.83 -15.94
C SER A 42 -15.19 0.53 -15.76
N CYS A 43 -14.84 1.26 -14.71
CA CYS A 43 -15.44 2.56 -14.38
C CYS A 43 -14.41 3.69 -14.33
N HIS A 44 -13.21 3.44 -13.83
CA HIS A 44 -12.16 4.43 -13.63
C HIS A 44 -11.08 4.34 -14.71
N ALA A 45 -10.54 5.50 -15.12
CA ALA A 45 -9.25 5.54 -15.80
C ALA A 45 -8.16 5.24 -14.77
N VAL A 46 -7.50 4.09 -14.89
CA VAL A 46 -6.56 3.60 -13.86
C VAL A 46 -5.10 3.70 -14.26
N ARG A 47 -4.80 3.96 -15.53
CA ARG A 47 -3.44 4.04 -16.04
C ARG A 47 -2.84 5.41 -15.79
N ALA A 48 -1.50 5.45 -15.61
CA ALA A 48 -0.76 6.71 -15.55
C ALA A 48 -1.06 7.57 -16.80
N GLY A 49 -1.35 8.86 -16.58
CA GLY A 49 -1.65 9.82 -17.64
C GLY A 49 -3.07 9.70 -18.24
N ALA A 50 -3.84 8.69 -17.90
CA ALA A 50 -5.23 8.57 -18.35
C ALA A 50 -6.15 9.44 -17.50
N THR A 51 -6.88 10.36 -18.15
CA THR A 51 -7.74 11.34 -17.48
C THR A 51 -9.22 11.13 -17.75
N GLN A 52 -9.57 10.29 -18.74
CA GLN A 52 -10.95 10.02 -19.12
C GLN A 52 -11.39 8.63 -18.66
N SER A 53 -12.22 8.60 -17.63
CA SER A 53 -12.81 7.36 -17.13
C SER A 53 -13.91 6.86 -18.06
N PRO A 54 -14.06 5.53 -18.23
CA PRO A 54 -15.18 4.96 -18.97
C PRO A 54 -16.54 5.39 -18.42
N LEU A 55 -16.67 5.48 -17.10
CA LEU A 55 -17.81 6.10 -16.44
C LEU A 55 -17.48 7.55 -16.13
N ALA A 56 -18.21 8.49 -16.76
CA ALA A 56 -17.92 9.92 -16.66
C ALA A 56 -17.96 10.47 -15.22
N THR A 57 -18.75 9.86 -14.33
CA THR A 57 -18.86 10.24 -12.93
C THR A 57 -17.80 9.63 -12.03
N ALA A 58 -17.02 8.68 -12.54
CA ALA A 58 -15.92 8.07 -11.80
C ALA A 58 -14.63 8.88 -12.03
N PRO A 59 -14.00 9.41 -10.97
CA PRO A 59 -12.74 10.15 -11.13
C PRO A 59 -11.63 9.21 -11.64
N SER A 60 -10.69 9.76 -12.40
CA SER A 60 -9.49 9.02 -12.77
C SER A 60 -8.61 8.77 -11.55
N PHE A 61 -7.78 7.74 -11.61
CA PHE A 61 -6.80 7.48 -10.54
C PHE A 61 -5.79 8.62 -10.38
N GLU A 62 -5.43 9.27 -11.50
CA GLU A 62 -4.60 10.48 -11.47
C GLU A 62 -5.26 11.60 -10.65
N GLU A 63 -6.53 11.84 -10.89
CA GLU A 63 -7.30 12.86 -10.17
C GLU A 63 -7.40 12.53 -8.67
N ILE A 64 -7.68 11.27 -8.33
CA ILE A 64 -7.73 10.82 -6.94
C ILE A 64 -6.36 10.98 -6.27
N ALA A 65 -5.29 10.56 -6.94
CA ALA A 65 -3.92 10.63 -6.42
C ALA A 65 -3.49 12.07 -6.10
N HIS A 66 -3.89 13.03 -6.92
CA HIS A 66 -3.56 14.44 -6.74
C HIS A 66 -4.53 15.21 -5.86
N THR A 67 -5.57 14.57 -5.34
CA THR A 67 -6.49 15.20 -4.40
C THR A 67 -5.76 15.59 -3.12
N PRO A 68 -5.84 16.86 -2.67
CA PRO A 68 -5.21 17.28 -1.43
C PRO A 68 -5.65 16.42 -0.23
N GLY A 69 -4.71 16.00 0.59
CA GLY A 69 -4.98 15.15 1.75
C GLY A 69 -5.20 13.67 1.46
N MET A 70 -5.00 13.23 0.22
CA MET A 70 -5.09 11.82 -0.11
C MET A 70 -3.90 11.07 0.48
N THR A 71 -4.17 10.16 1.39
CA THR A 71 -3.21 9.35 2.15
C THR A 71 -3.59 7.88 2.09
N PRO A 72 -2.71 6.95 2.47
CA PRO A 72 -3.09 5.54 2.62
C PRO A 72 -4.30 5.35 3.56
N ALA A 73 -4.37 6.11 4.64
CA ALA A 73 -5.50 6.05 5.58
C ALA A 73 -6.80 6.54 4.94
N ALA A 74 -6.76 7.65 4.19
CA ALA A 74 -7.91 8.16 3.47
C ALA A 74 -8.41 7.16 2.41
N LEU A 75 -7.48 6.54 1.66
CA LEU A 75 -7.83 5.51 0.69
C LEU A 75 -8.42 4.27 1.34
N THR A 76 -7.88 3.84 2.47
CA THR A 76 -8.45 2.73 3.25
C THR A 76 -9.89 3.05 3.65
N PHE A 77 -10.14 4.25 4.14
CA PHE A 77 -11.50 4.69 4.48
C PHE A 77 -12.43 4.63 3.26
N TRP A 78 -12.04 5.23 2.13
CA TRP A 78 -12.87 5.25 0.93
C TRP A 78 -13.12 3.87 0.33
N LEU A 79 -12.11 2.99 0.33
CA LEU A 79 -12.21 1.65 -0.24
C LEU A 79 -12.97 0.65 0.65
N THR A 80 -13.09 0.92 1.95
CA THR A 80 -13.78 0.05 2.91
C THR A 80 -15.09 0.61 3.42
N ALA A 81 -15.30 1.92 3.32
CA ALA A 81 -16.57 2.54 3.71
C ALA A 81 -17.64 2.29 2.63
N GLN A 82 -18.83 1.90 3.06
CA GLN A 82 -19.98 1.71 2.17
C GLN A 82 -20.62 3.03 1.71
N SER A 83 -19.84 4.08 1.65
CA SER A 83 -20.32 5.44 1.38
C SER A 83 -20.18 5.89 -0.08
N HIS A 84 -19.85 4.98 -0.98
CA HIS A 84 -19.85 5.23 -2.42
C HIS A 84 -21.19 4.81 -3.02
N PRO A 85 -22.17 5.71 -3.13
CA PRO A 85 -23.52 5.31 -3.55
C PRO A 85 -23.60 4.83 -5.02
N THR A 86 -22.57 5.13 -5.81
CA THR A 86 -22.51 4.77 -7.24
C THR A 86 -21.44 3.71 -7.55
N MET A 87 -20.56 3.42 -6.61
CA MET A 87 -19.56 2.38 -6.75
C MET A 87 -20.13 1.06 -6.21
N PRO A 88 -19.99 -0.07 -6.95
CA PRO A 88 -20.42 -1.37 -6.45
C PRO A 88 -19.76 -1.70 -5.11
N ASN A 89 -20.46 -2.36 -4.20
CA ASN A 89 -19.90 -2.85 -2.94
C ASN A 89 -18.85 -3.92 -3.25
N LEU A 90 -17.62 -3.48 -3.42
CA LEU A 90 -16.45 -4.36 -3.56
C LEU A 90 -15.92 -4.68 -2.16
N ILE A 91 -15.94 -5.95 -1.81
CA ILE A 91 -15.29 -6.41 -0.59
C ILE A 91 -13.83 -6.71 -0.92
N LEU A 92 -12.96 -5.77 -0.57
CA LEU A 92 -11.53 -5.93 -0.76
C LEU A 92 -10.90 -6.52 0.50
N SER A 93 -9.96 -7.44 0.30
CA SER A 93 -9.11 -7.87 1.40
C SER A 93 -8.19 -6.73 1.88
N PRO A 94 -7.71 -6.76 3.13
CA PRO A 94 -6.76 -5.75 3.60
C PRO A 94 -5.51 -5.65 2.72
N GLN A 95 -5.04 -6.76 2.14
CA GLN A 95 -3.90 -6.75 1.22
C GLN A 95 -4.24 -6.05 -0.11
N GLN A 96 -5.41 -6.29 -0.66
CA GLN A 96 -5.87 -5.61 -1.88
C GLN A 96 -5.99 -4.11 -1.66
N VAL A 97 -6.53 -3.68 -0.51
CA VAL A 97 -6.59 -2.26 -0.14
C VAL A 97 -5.19 -1.64 -0.10
N ARG A 98 -4.23 -2.30 0.53
CA ARG A 98 -2.84 -1.82 0.58
C ARG A 98 -2.21 -1.74 -0.80
N ASN A 99 -2.38 -2.77 -1.61
CA ASN A 99 -1.78 -2.83 -2.94
C ASN A 99 -2.34 -1.77 -3.88
N VAL A 100 -3.67 -1.63 -3.95
CA VAL A 100 -4.28 -0.62 -4.84
C VAL A 100 -4.00 0.79 -4.35
N SER A 101 -3.94 1.01 -3.05
CA SER A 101 -3.55 2.30 -2.46
C SER A 101 -2.12 2.66 -2.81
N ALA A 102 -1.19 1.71 -2.71
CA ALA A 102 0.21 1.91 -3.09
C ALA A 102 0.34 2.25 -4.58
N TYR A 103 -0.36 1.54 -5.44
CA TYR A 103 -0.37 1.85 -6.87
C TYR A 103 -0.93 3.24 -7.15
N LEU A 104 -2.11 3.54 -6.62
CA LEU A 104 -2.77 4.83 -6.84
C LEU A 104 -1.89 5.99 -6.40
N LEU A 105 -1.30 5.91 -5.21
CA LEU A 105 -0.42 6.95 -4.70
C LEU A 105 0.91 7.07 -5.47
N SER A 106 1.36 5.99 -6.11
CA SER A 106 2.54 6.02 -6.98
C SER A 106 2.35 6.92 -8.21
N LEU A 107 1.11 7.18 -8.60
CA LEU A 107 0.79 8.05 -9.75
C LEU A 107 1.10 9.52 -9.49
N ARG A 108 1.30 9.93 -8.25
CA ARG A 108 1.72 11.30 -7.92
C ARG A 108 3.12 11.65 -8.42
N ASP A 109 3.96 10.65 -8.57
CA ASP A 109 5.39 10.81 -8.82
C ASP A 109 5.74 10.75 -10.32
N ASN A 110 4.73 10.75 -11.18
CA ASN A 110 4.87 10.70 -12.64
C ASN A 110 4.66 12.08 -13.29
#